data_862fd0892abb281393975806f08c9993
#
_entry.id   862fd0892abb281393975806f08c9993
#
_cell.length_a   1.000
_cell.length_b   1.000
_cell.length_c   1.000
_cell.angle_alpha   90.00
_cell.angle_beta   90.00
_cell.angle_gamma   90.00
#
_symmetry.space_group_name_H-M   'P 1'
#
loop_
_entity.id
_entity.type
_entity.pdbx_description
1 polymer ?
#
loop_
_entity_poly.entity_id
_entity_poly.type
_entity_poly.pdbx_seq_one_letter_code
_entity_poly.pdbx_strand_id
1 'polypeptide(L)'
;MEDDFMPAIPARYTEVLDNLLRNEDAKSAIDNAMSDYPLYETDPDKVRQYGTSYKVPTRQELNDKILNYYRYREIGQETFGRWLFELKTALFEIMPKYNQLFYSADQDFNPIYNVDYIKTINRNKKDTTVGTQNSTSNTSSTGTDSSTNEEYTKSVNSKTPQNQLNIPNTGIDTVDYADDASWGKANGSTTGTNSTTGNTSSNGSNSVIGKEDEGIIENTKGNFGVVSAQDLIIKYRETILNIEQEIINDPRIKELFMLVF
;
A
#
# COMPACT_ATOMS: atom_id res chain seq x y z
N MET A 1 -50.56 30.17 7.76
CA MET A 1 -49.42 30.72 7.02
C MET A 1 -49.11 29.69 6.00
N GLU A 2 -49.68 29.82 4.83
CA GLU A 2 -49.34 29.03 3.67
C GLU A 2 -47.98 29.55 3.18
N ASP A 3 -46.96 28.75 3.28
CA ASP A 3 -45.71 29.02 2.63
C ASP A 3 -45.97 28.98 1.12
N ASP A 4 -46.00 30.14 0.54
CA ASP A 4 -46.02 30.37 -0.90
C ASP A 4 -44.71 29.81 -1.48
N PHE A 5 -44.75 28.53 -1.81
CA PHE A 5 -43.69 27.88 -2.55
C PHE A 5 -43.73 28.45 -3.97
N MET A 6 -43.04 29.60 -4.17
CA MET A 6 -42.80 30.06 -5.53
C MET A 6 -42.03 28.96 -6.27
N PRO A 7 -42.61 28.36 -7.31
CA PRO A 7 -41.86 27.45 -8.14
C PRO A 7 -40.68 28.23 -8.67
N ALA A 8 -39.47 27.74 -8.41
CA ALA A 8 -38.25 28.30 -8.97
C ALA A 8 -38.45 28.37 -10.50
N ILE A 9 -38.51 29.56 -11.05
CA ILE A 9 -38.63 29.75 -12.49
C ILE A 9 -37.36 29.15 -13.06
N PRO A 10 -37.41 28.07 -13.88
CA PRO A 10 -36.21 27.48 -14.45
C PRO A 10 -35.49 28.55 -15.23
N ALA A 11 -34.19 28.68 -15.01
CA ALA A 11 -33.38 29.66 -15.69
C ALA A 11 -33.54 29.48 -17.21
N ARG A 12 -34.11 30.48 -17.87
CA ARG A 12 -34.48 30.43 -19.31
C ARG A 12 -33.31 30.38 -20.25
N TYR A 13 -32.07 30.36 -19.74
CA TYR A 13 -30.82 30.51 -20.49
C TYR A 13 -29.69 29.63 -19.95
N THR A 14 -30.03 28.44 -19.49
CA THR A 14 -28.99 27.41 -19.24
C THR A 14 -28.53 26.86 -20.57
N GLU A 15 -27.23 26.61 -20.69
CA GLU A 15 -26.63 26.12 -21.91
C GLU A 15 -26.27 24.64 -21.77
N VAL A 16 -26.43 23.89 -22.87
CA VAL A 16 -26.06 22.48 -22.92
C VAL A 16 -24.53 22.37 -22.96
N LEU A 17 -23.97 21.47 -22.16
CA LEU A 17 -22.53 21.28 -22.04
C LEU A 17 -21.87 20.99 -23.42
N ASP A 18 -22.54 20.27 -24.33
CA ASP A 18 -22.00 19.97 -25.68
C ASP A 18 -21.71 21.26 -26.46
N ASN A 19 -22.54 22.30 -26.32
CA ASN A 19 -22.30 23.58 -26.98
C ASN A 19 -21.07 24.30 -26.39
N LEU A 20 -20.93 24.23 -25.08
CA LEU A 20 -19.76 24.81 -24.39
C LEU A 20 -18.46 24.09 -24.79
N LEU A 21 -18.50 22.77 -24.93
CA LEU A 21 -17.34 21.97 -25.34
C LEU A 21 -16.94 22.17 -26.81
N ARG A 22 -17.85 22.68 -27.66
CA ARG A 22 -17.55 23.06 -29.04
C ARG A 22 -16.93 24.44 -29.16
N ASN A 23 -17.09 25.28 -28.16
CA ASN A 23 -16.45 26.59 -28.10
C ASN A 23 -15.07 26.44 -27.48
N GLU A 24 -14.01 26.79 -28.21
CA GLU A 24 -12.62 26.61 -27.76
C GLU A 24 -12.29 27.41 -26.49
N ASP A 25 -12.82 28.63 -26.35
CA ASP A 25 -12.59 29.46 -25.15
C ASP A 25 -13.27 28.87 -23.93
N ALA A 26 -14.52 28.41 -24.07
CA ALA A 26 -15.26 27.78 -23.00
C ALA A 26 -14.64 26.43 -22.61
N LYS A 27 -14.22 25.63 -23.60
CA LYS A 27 -13.51 24.38 -23.33
C LYS A 27 -12.21 24.62 -22.58
N SER A 28 -11.40 25.57 -23.00
CA SER A 28 -10.17 25.94 -22.30
C SER A 28 -10.43 26.37 -20.85
N ALA A 29 -11.50 27.14 -20.61
CA ALA A 29 -11.90 27.53 -19.26
C ALA A 29 -12.32 26.34 -18.39
N ILE A 30 -13.04 25.36 -18.98
CA ILE A 30 -13.41 24.11 -18.30
C ILE A 30 -12.16 23.28 -17.96
N ASP A 31 -11.27 23.09 -18.93
CA ASP A 31 -10.01 22.35 -18.74
C ASP A 31 -9.16 23.01 -17.64
N ASN A 32 -9.09 24.32 -17.60
CA ASN A 32 -8.41 25.06 -16.53
C ASN A 32 -9.09 24.86 -15.16
N ALA A 33 -10.41 24.89 -15.08
CA ALA A 33 -11.13 24.66 -13.82
C ALA A 33 -10.91 23.25 -13.28
N MET A 34 -10.70 22.28 -14.18
CA MET A 34 -10.47 20.87 -13.86
C MET A 34 -8.98 20.47 -13.87
N SER A 35 -8.04 21.41 -13.85
CA SER A 35 -6.60 21.11 -14.00
C SER A 35 -5.87 20.80 -12.69
N ASP A 36 -6.29 21.38 -11.57
CA ASP A 36 -5.49 21.50 -10.35
C ASP A 36 -6.09 20.84 -9.09
N TYR A 37 -7.26 20.17 -9.19
CA TYR A 37 -7.80 19.43 -8.05
C TYR A 37 -6.86 18.28 -7.64
N PRO A 38 -6.80 17.91 -6.34
CA PRO A 38 -5.95 16.82 -5.87
C PRO A 38 -6.40 15.49 -6.45
N LEU A 39 -5.55 14.83 -7.22
CA LEU A 39 -5.79 13.48 -7.74
C LEU A 39 -4.64 12.57 -7.30
N TYR A 40 -4.99 11.39 -6.80
CA TYR A 40 -4.02 10.35 -6.50
C TYR A 40 -3.35 9.87 -7.79
N GLU A 41 -2.03 9.81 -7.77
CA GLU A 41 -1.23 9.29 -8.87
C GLU A 41 -0.56 8.01 -8.43
N THR A 42 -0.67 6.97 -9.26
CA THR A 42 0.01 5.70 -9.03
C THR A 42 1.51 5.88 -9.21
N ASP A 43 2.29 5.32 -8.31
CA ASP A 43 3.75 5.23 -8.46
C ASP A 43 4.10 4.44 -9.75
N PRO A 44 4.78 5.06 -10.72
CA PRO A 44 5.12 4.40 -11.97
C PRO A 44 6.09 3.21 -11.78
N ASP A 45 6.89 3.24 -10.72
CA ASP A 45 7.88 2.20 -10.40
C ASP A 45 7.27 1.03 -9.59
N LYS A 46 5.98 1.11 -9.26
CA LYS A 46 5.30 0.08 -8.48
C LYS A 46 5.21 -1.24 -9.23
N VAL A 47 5.92 -2.25 -8.72
CA VAL A 47 5.85 -3.61 -9.25
C VAL A 47 4.51 -4.24 -8.88
N ARG A 48 3.78 -4.69 -9.90
CA ARG A 48 2.48 -5.39 -9.75
C ARG A 48 2.70 -6.87 -9.96
N GLN A 49 2.50 -7.66 -8.91
CA GLN A 49 2.74 -9.10 -8.93
C GLN A 49 1.47 -9.90 -9.24
N TYR A 50 0.32 -9.45 -8.74
CA TYR A 50 -0.93 -10.21 -8.78
C TYR A 50 -1.94 -9.67 -9.79
N GLY A 51 -1.76 -8.44 -10.24
CA GLY A 51 -2.67 -7.81 -11.21
C GLY A 51 -4.05 -7.49 -10.64
N THR A 52 -4.20 -7.43 -9.33
CA THR A 52 -5.45 -7.07 -8.64
C THR A 52 -5.61 -5.58 -8.44
N SER A 53 -4.54 -4.81 -8.62
CA SER A 53 -4.56 -3.36 -8.48
C SER A 53 -5.45 -2.71 -9.54
N TYR A 54 -6.24 -1.75 -9.11
CA TYR A 54 -7.05 -0.93 -9.99
C TYR A 54 -6.16 0.03 -10.80
N LYS A 55 -6.43 0.14 -12.11
CA LYS A 55 -5.75 1.15 -12.92
C LYS A 55 -6.36 2.53 -12.62
N VAL A 56 -5.68 3.32 -11.82
CA VAL A 56 -6.10 4.70 -11.54
C VAL A 56 -6.08 5.52 -12.83
N PRO A 57 -7.18 6.23 -13.17
CA PRO A 57 -7.23 7.05 -14.36
C PRO A 57 -6.31 8.26 -14.22
N THR A 58 -5.79 8.73 -15.32
CA THR A 58 -5.15 10.05 -15.38
C THR A 58 -6.19 11.15 -15.19
N ARG A 59 -5.76 12.35 -14.81
CA ARG A 59 -6.64 13.51 -14.67
C ARG A 59 -7.46 13.77 -15.94
N GLN A 60 -6.82 13.68 -17.09
CA GLN A 60 -7.48 13.88 -18.38
C GLN A 60 -8.54 12.79 -18.64
N GLU A 61 -8.19 11.52 -18.41
CA GLU A 61 -9.16 10.41 -18.59
C GLU A 61 -10.38 10.58 -17.68
N LEU A 62 -10.18 11.00 -16.43
CA LEU A 62 -11.28 11.23 -15.49
C LEU A 62 -12.13 12.43 -15.89
N ASN A 63 -11.50 13.55 -16.26
CA ASN A 63 -12.19 14.74 -16.74
C ASN A 63 -13.04 14.43 -17.97
N ASP A 64 -12.47 13.74 -18.96
CA ASP A 64 -13.16 13.35 -20.18
C ASP A 64 -14.36 12.44 -19.89
N LYS A 65 -14.25 11.53 -18.93
CA LYS A 65 -15.36 10.67 -18.51
C LYS A 65 -16.50 11.46 -17.88
N ILE A 66 -16.18 12.39 -16.98
CA ILE A 66 -17.18 13.26 -16.34
C ILE A 66 -17.89 14.11 -17.41
N LEU A 67 -17.12 14.81 -18.26
CA LEU A 67 -17.68 15.68 -19.29
C LEU A 67 -18.50 14.91 -20.33
N ASN A 68 -18.04 13.74 -20.75
CA ASN A 68 -18.79 12.89 -21.70
C ASN A 68 -20.08 12.32 -21.11
N TYR A 69 -20.09 11.97 -19.82
CA TYR A 69 -21.31 11.48 -19.16
C TYR A 69 -22.39 12.54 -19.09
N TYR A 70 -22.00 13.79 -18.82
CA TYR A 70 -22.91 14.92 -18.69
C TYR A 70 -23.06 15.75 -19.97
N ARG A 71 -22.50 15.31 -21.07
CA ARG A 71 -22.36 16.05 -22.32
C ARG A 71 -23.65 16.70 -22.82
N TYR A 72 -24.76 15.98 -22.73
CA TYR A 72 -26.06 16.44 -23.24
C TYR A 72 -26.98 16.99 -22.15
N ARG A 73 -26.41 17.36 -21.00
CA ARG A 73 -27.13 18.01 -19.92
C ARG A 73 -26.84 19.49 -19.93
N GLU A 74 -27.78 20.27 -19.38
CA GLU A 74 -27.58 21.69 -19.17
C GLU A 74 -26.74 21.94 -17.91
N ILE A 75 -25.98 23.06 -17.91
CA ILE A 75 -25.28 23.50 -16.71
C ILE A 75 -26.31 24.00 -15.67
N GLY A 76 -26.14 23.59 -14.42
CA GLY A 76 -27.10 23.83 -13.32
C GLY A 76 -26.97 25.20 -12.63
N GLN A 77 -26.29 26.18 -13.25
CA GLN A 77 -26.05 27.48 -12.66
C GLN A 77 -26.45 28.62 -13.64
N GLU A 78 -26.80 29.78 -13.08
CA GLU A 78 -27.28 30.94 -13.84
C GLU A 78 -26.26 31.50 -14.84
N THR A 79 -24.97 31.36 -14.53
CA THR A 79 -23.88 31.84 -15.38
C THR A 79 -22.79 30.78 -15.53
N PHE A 80 -22.17 30.75 -16.71
CA PHE A 80 -21.04 29.86 -16.99
C PHE A 80 -19.88 30.04 -15.99
N GLY A 81 -19.53 31.29 -15.65
CA GLY A 81 -18.45 31.55 -14.70
C GLY A 81 -18.76 31.04 -13.29
N ARG A 82 -20.02 31.13 -12.82
CA ARG A 82 -20.45 30.57 -11.54
C ARG A 82 -20.40 29.04 -11.58
N TRP A 83 -20.85 28.44 -12.68
CA TRP A 83 -20.80 27.01 -12.86
C TRP A 83 -19.35 26.48 -12.83
N LEU A 84 -18.40 27.15 -13.49
CA LEU A 84 -16.98 26.80 -13.44
C LEU A 84 -16.43 26.86 -12.01
N PHE A 85 -16.77 27.89 -11.27
CA PHE A 85 -16.35 28.02 -9.87
C PHE A 85 -16.90 26.87 -9.00
N GLU A 86 -18.18 26.57 -9.16
CA GLU A 86 -18.84 25.47 -8.42
C GLU A 86 -18.26 24.10 -8.83
N LEU A 87 -17.98 23.89 -10.13
CA LEU A 87 -17.33 22.67 -10.63
C LEU A 87 -15.95 22.47 -10.00
N LYS A 88 -15.13 23.51 -10.01
CA LYS A 88 -13.83 23.49 -9.36
C LYS A 88 -13.96 23.18 -7.87
N THR A 89 -14.84 23.90 -7.18
CA THR A 89 -15.08 23.71 -5.73
C THR A 89 -15.55 22.31 -5.41
N ALA A 90 -16.51 21.77 -6.17
CA ALA A 90 -17.02 20.42 -5.99
C ALA A 90 -15.91 19.38 -6.14
N LEU A 91 -15.06 19.48 -7.15
CA LEU A 91 -13.93 18.55 -7.35
C LEU A 91 -12.94 18.63 -6.18
N PHE A 92 -12.59 19.82 -5.70
CA PHE A 92 -11.70 19.96 -4.53
C PHE A 92 -12.30 19.38 -3.25
N GLU A 93 -13.62 19.44 -3.10
CA GLU A 93 -14.33 18.96 -1.92
C GLU A 93 -14.45 17.43 -1.90
N ILE A 94 -14.76 16.80 -3.05
CA ILE A 94 -15.00 15.36 -3.10
C ILE A 94 -13.71 14.53 -3.29
N MET A 95 -12.74 15.03 -4.05
CA MET A 95 -11.55 14.27 -4.43
C MET A 95 -10.71 13.74 -3.27
N PRO A 96 -10.55 14.42 -2.12
CA PRO A 96 -9.83 13.86 -0.99
C PRO A 96 -10.38 12.52 -0.50
N LYS A 97 -11.71 12.32 -0.55
CA LYS A 97 -12.37 11.05 -0.24
C LYS A 97 -12.02 9.98 -1.29
N TYR A 98 -12.17 10.32 -2.56
CA TYR A 98 -11.93 9.37 -3.66
C TYR A 98 -10.45 9.03 -3.82
N ASN A 99 -9.54 9.92 -3.48
CA ASN A 99 -8.10 9.63 -3.44
C ASN A 99 -7.75 8.52 -2.44
N GLN A 100 -8.45 8.45 -1.30
CA GLN A 100 -8.27 7.33 -0.37
C GLN A 100 -8.77 6.01 -0.95
N LEU A 101 -9.87 6.05 -1.72
CA LEU A 101 -10.38 4.87 -2.44
C LEU A 101 -9.41 4.44 -3.55
N PHE A 102 -8.90 5.37 -4.36
CA PHE A 102 -7.89 5.10 -5.38
C PHE A 102 -6.62 4.51 -4.76
N TYR A 103 -6.13 5.10 -3.66
CA TYR A 103 -4.97 4.57 -2.94
C TYR A 103 -5.20 3.13 -2.47
N SER A 104 -6.35 2.84 -1.89
CA SER A 104 -6.68 1.48 -1.43
C SER A 104 -6.85 0.49 -2.58
N ALA A 105 -7.48 0.93 -3.68
CA ALA A 105 -7.73 0.10 -4.86
C ALA A 105 -6.47 -0.14 -5.71
N ASP A 106 -5.48 0.78 -5.64
CA ASP A 106 -4.19 0.60 -6.30
C ASP A 106 -3.28 -0.41 -5.60
N GLN A 107 -3.65 -0.92 -4.41
CA GLN A 107 -2.86 -1.95 -3.74
C GLN A 107 -2.94 -3.27 -4.51
N ASP A 108 -1.76 -3.85 -4.78
CA ASP A 108 -1.65 -5.16 -5.41
C ASP A 108 -1.51 -6.23 -4.33
N PHE A 109 -2.42 -7.19 -4.30
CA PHE A 109 -2.45 -8.24 -3.28
C PHE A 109 -2.94 -9.56 -3.87
N ASN A 110 -2.60 -10.67 -3.23
CA ASN A 110 -3.13 -11.96 -3.63
C ASN A 110 -4.55 -12.14 -3.05
N PRO A 111 -5.61 -12.21 -3.88
CA PRO A 111 -6.99 -12.35 -3.39
C PRO A 111 -7.29 -13.72 -2.76
N ILE A 112 -6.38 -14.69 -2.91
CA ILE A 112 -6.52 -16.04 -2.36
C ILE A 112 -6.00 -16.11 -0.92
N TYR A 113 -5.03 -15.24 -0.55
CA TYR A 113 -4.41 -15.24 0.76
C TYR A 113 -5.02 -14.15 1.65
N ASN A 114 -5.33 -14.50 2.91
CA ASN A 114 -5.70 -13.50 3.91
C ASN A 114 -4.49 -12.99 4.69
N VAL A 115 -3.34 -13.63 4.53
CA VAL A 115 -2.06 -13.25 5.14
C VAL A 115 -0.97 -13.30 4.09
N ASP A 116 -0.32 -12.16 3.87
CA ASP A 116 0.87 -12.03 3.03
C ASP A 116 1.73 -10.89 3.61
N TYR A 117 2.66 -11.23 4.50
CA TYR A 117 3.54 -10.23 5.09
C TYR A 117 4.97 -10.75 5.27
N ILE A 118 5.89 -9.81 5.25
CA ILE A 118 7.30 -10.05 5.56
C ILE A 118 7.62 -9.35 6.86
N LYS A 119 8.06 -10.12 7.85
CA LYS A 119 8.51 -9.60 9.13
C LYS A 119 10.03 -9.65 9.17
N THR A 120 10.65 -8.50 9.33
CA THR A 120 12.10 -8.38 9.50
C THR A 120 12.40 -7.98 10.94
N ILE A 121 13.17 -8.80 11.63
CA ILE A 121 13.61 -8.55 12.99
C ILE A 121 15.13 -8.46 12.98
N ASN A 122 15.67 -7.31 13.31
CA ASN A 122 17.09 -7.10 13.46
C ASN A 122 17.40 -6.98 14.96
N ARG A 123 18.23 -7.89 15.47
CA ARG A 123 18.68 -7.86 16.86
C ARG A 123 20.20 -7.65 16.85
N ASN A 124 20.62 -6.58 17.52
CA ASN A 124 22.02 -6.28 17.69
C ASN A 124 22.33 -6.39 19.18
N LYS A 125 23.15 -7.37 19.54
CA LYS A 125 23.60 -7.56 20.92
C LYS A 125 25.11 -7.32 20.98
N LYS A 126 25.52 -6.43 21.88
CA LYS A 126 26.91 -6.17 22.15
C LYS A 126 27.19 -6.51 23.62
N ASP A 127 27.93 -7.59 23.82
CA ASP A 127 28.41 -7.98 25.14
C ASP A 127 29.87 -7.54 25.31
N THR A 128 30.13 -6.83 26.36
CA THR A 128 31.49 -6.42 26.73
C THR A 128 31.81 -7.00 28.10
N THR A 129 32.72 -7.94 28.13
CA THR A 129 33.23 -8.50 29.42
C THR A 129 34.64 -8.00 29.64
N VAL A 130 34.83 -7.28 30.71
CA VAL A 130 36.14 -6.83 31.14
C VAL A 130 36.55 -7.64 32.36
N GLY A 131 37.54 -8.49 32.21
CA GLY A 131 38.13 -9.25 33.33
C GLY A 131 39.52 -8.75 33.65
N THR A 132 39.80 -8.60 34.92
CA THR A 132 41.16 -8.31 35.42
C THR A 132 41.74 -9.62 35.93
N GLN A 133 42.80 -10.10 35.30
CA GLN A 133 43.48 -11.33 35.69
C GLN A 133 44.93 -10.99 36.16
N ASN A 134 45.22 -11.31 37.39
CA ASN A 134 46.59 -11.21 37.92
C ASN A 134 47.35 -12.49 37.55
N SER A 135 48.23 -12.41 36.59
CA SER A 135 49.07 -13.53 36.18
C SER A 135 50.54 -13.09 36.06
N THR A 136 51.46 -13.90 36.59
CA THR A 136 52.89 -13.67 36.53
C THR A 136 53.58 -14.22 35.29
N SER A 137 52.83 -14.47 34.23
CA SER A 137 53.39 -14.95 32.95
C SER A 137 53.16 -13.97 31.83
N ASN A 138 54.17 -13.66 31.07
CA ASN A 138 54.07 -12.92 29.81
C ASN A 138 53.36 -13.76 28.74
N THR A 139 52.03 -13.58 28.63
CA THR A 139 51.28 -14.22 27.56
C THR A 139 50.57 -13.16 26.74
N SER A 140 50.95 -12.99 25.49
CA SER A 140 50.20 -12.19 24.54
C SER A 140 49.41 -13.14 23.68
N SER A 141 48.09 -13.09 23.78
CA SER A 141 47.20 -13.90 22.91
C SER A 141 46.19 -12.98 22.30
N THR A 142 46.11 -13.02 20.97
CA THR A 142 45.07 -12.35 20.20
C THR A 142 44.30 -13.43 19.45
N GLY A 143 43.04 -13.59 19.82
CA GLY A 143 42.16 -14.53 19.14
C GLY A 143 40.97 -13.77 18.52
N THR A 144 40.63 -14.12 17.32
CA THR A 144 39.43 -13.66 16.64
C THR A 144 38.58 -14.87 16.32
N ASP A 145 37.40 -14.94 16.94
CA ASP A 145 36.41 -15.95 16.61
C ASP A 145 35.31 -15.33 15.77
N SER A 146 35.00 -16.00 14.67
CA SER A 146 33.92 -15.60 13.77
C SER A 146 33.03 -16.81 13.53
N SER A 147 31.78 -16.69 13.87
CA SER A 147 30.73 -17.71 13.65
C SER A 147 29.57 -17.13 12.87
N THR A 148 29.20 -17.82 11.81
CA THR A 148 27.98 -17.50 11.05
C THR A 148 27.01 -18.68 11.12
N ASN A 149 25.81 -18.42 11.53
CA ASN A 149 24.71 -19.38 11.57
C ASN A 149 23.59 -18.96 10.63
N GLU A 150 23.10 -19.92 9.86
CA GLU A 150 21.85 -19.77 9.11
C GLU A 150 20.85 -20.79 9.61
N GLU A 151 19.71 -20.32 10.10
CA GLU A 151 18.61 -21.16 10.53
C GLU A 151 17.41 -20.94 9.62
N TYR A 152 16.82 -22.04 9.18
CA TYR A 152 15.62 -22.04 8.35
C TYR A 152 14.47 -22.68 9.12
N THR A 153 13.43 -21.92 9.33
CA THR A 153 12.21 -22.41 9.99
C THR A 153 11.08 -22.46 8.96
N LYS A 154 10.36 -23.57 8.93
CA LYS A 154 9.19 -23.74 8.06
C LYS A 154 8.04 -24.29 8.86
N SER A 155 6.86 -23.73 8.64
CA SER A 155 5.61 -24.23 9.17
C SER A 155 4.57 -24.27 8.05
N VAL A 156 3.93 -25.41 7.89
CA VAL A 156 2.90 -25.63 6.88
C VAL A 156 1.70 -26.29 7.55
N ASN A 157 0.53 -25.67 7.42
CA ASN A 157 -0.73 -26.21 7.89
C ASN A 157 -1.64 -26.55 6.70
N SER A 158 -2.22 -27.75 6.72
CA SER A 158 -3.20 -28.17 5.73
C SER A 158 -4.37 -28.84 6.42
N LYS A 159 -5.59 -28.49 6.02
CA LYS A 159 -6.82 -29.10 6.51
C LYS A 159 -7.08 -30.48 5.91
N THR A 160 -6.43 -30.78 4.79
CA THR A 160 -6.60 -32.07 4.12
C THR A 160 -5.41 -32.95 4.45
N PRO A 161 -5.62 -34.15 5.01
CA PRO A 161 -4.53 -35.07 5.28
C PRO A 161 -3.90 -35.51 3.95
N GLN A 162 -2.65 -35.15 3.76
CA GLN A 162 -1.88 -35.46 2.56
C GLN A 162 -0.71 -36.36 2.92
N ASN A 163 -0.57 -37.50 2.21
CA ASN A 163 0.50 -38.45 2.46
C ASN A 163 1.89 -37.99 1.95
N GLN A 164 1.93 -36.97 1.08
CA GLN A 164 3.16 -36.45 0.54
C GLN A 164 3.02 -34.93 0.27
N LEU A 165 3.43 -34.14 1.22
CA LEU A 165 3.57 -32.70 1.04
C LEU A 165 5.02 -32.41 0.60
N ASN A 166 5.21 -31.97 -0.62
CA ASN A 166 6.52 -31.55 -1.10
C ASN A 166 6.79 -30.12 -0.60
N ILE A 167 7.53 -30.01 0.47
CA ILE A 167 7.91 -28.72 1.05
C ILE A 167 9.27 -28.31 0.45
N PRO A 168 9.37 -27.27 -0.35
CA PRO A 168 10.62 -26.80 -0.94
C PRO A 168 11.60 -26.35 0.14
N ASN A 169 12.89 -26.45 -0.16
CA ASN A 169 13.93 -26.08 0.80
C ASN A 169 14.02 -24.57 1.03
N THR A 170 13.51 -23.75 0.11
CA THR A 170 13.55 -22.29 0.19
C THR A 170 12.22 -21.71 -0.27
N GLY A 171 11.71 -20.73 0.49
CA GLY A 171 10.45 -20.04 0.15
C GLY A 171 9.19 -20.86 0.39
N ILE A 172 8.06 -20.31 -0.01
CA ILE A 172 6.73 -20.87 0.12
C ILE A 172 5.94 -20.88 -1.19
N ASP A 173 6.52 -20.34 -2.26
CA ASP A 173 5.80 -20.08 -3.52
C ASP A 173 5.39 -21.35 -4.28
N THR A 174 5.93 -22.52 -3.88
CA THR A 174 5.67 -23.81 -4.52
C THR A 174 5.01 -24.82 -3.57
N VAL A 175 4.42 -24.35 -2.48
CA VAL A 175 3.71 -25.23 -1.54
C VAL A 175 2.27 -25.43 -2.03
N ASP A 176 2.03 -26.56 -2.69
CA ASP A 176 0.71 -26.94 -3.17
C ASP A 176 -0.17 -27.44 -2.02
N TYR A 177 -1.46 -27.09 -2.05
CA TYR A 177 -2.50 -27.57 -1.11
C TYR A 177 -2.30 -27.18 0.35
N ALA A 178 -1.48 -26.21 0.65
CA ALA A 178 -1.38 -25.65 1.99
C ALA A 178 -2.48 -24.63 2.26
N ASP A 179 -3.14 -24.75 3.41
CA ASP A 179 -4.06 -23.71 3.89
C ASP A 179 -3.30 -22.52 4.45
N ASP A 180 -2.11 -22.78 4.98
CA ASP A 180 -1.21 -21.79 5.55
C ASP A 180 0.23 -22.30 5.46
N ALA A 181 1.15 -21.43 5.04
CA ALA A 181 2.57 -21.73 4.98
C ALA A 181 3.40 -20.52 5.43
N SER A 182 4.34 -20.76 6.32
CA SER A 182 5.33 -19.76 6.74
C SER A 182 6.75 -20.27 6.57
N TRP A 183 7.63 -19.37 6.13
CA TRP A 183 9.06 -19.63 5.98
C TRP A 183 9.84 -18.48 6.61
N GLY A 184 10.81 -18.84 7.45
CA GLY A 184 11.70 -17.89 8.10
C GLY A 184 13.16 -18.27 7.83
N LYS A 185 13.97 -17.28 7.53
CA LYS A 185 15.44 -17.38 7.50
C LYS A 185 16.02 -16.46 8.57
N ALA A 186 16.74 -17.03 9.51
CA ALA A 186 17.52 -16.29 10.48
C ALA A 186 19.02 -16.38 10.12
N ASN A 187 19.66 -15.24 10.00
CA ASN A 187 21.11 -15.15 9.79
C ASN A 187 21.73 -14.56 11.06
N GLY A 188 22.55 -15.32 11.71
CA GLY A 188 23.36 -14.88 12.85
C GLY A 188 24.84 -14.77 12.45
N SER A 189 25.45 -13.64 12.77
CA SER A 189 26.91 -13.46 12.67
C SER A 189 27.45 -12.98 14.01
N THR A 190 28.30 -13.78 14.60
CA THR A 190 28.98 -13.45 15.84
C THR A 190 30.48 -13.29 15.58
N THR A 191 31.01 -12.11 15.87
CA THR A 191 32.44 -11.86 15.80
C THR A 191 32.96 -11.49 17.17
N GLY A 192 33.78 -12.33 17.75
CA GLY A 192 34.47 -12.10 19.01
C GLY A 192 35.93 -11.75 18.80
N THR A 193 36.37 -10.64 19.35
CA THR A 193 37.82 -10.32 19.39
C THR A 193 38.30 -10.38 20.82
N ASN A 194 39.18 -11.30 21.12
CA ASN A 194 39.84 -11.43 22.42
C ASN A 194 41.24 -10.90 22.31
N SER A 195 41.57 -9.86 23.06
CA SER A 195 42.93 -9.34 23.15
C SER A 195 43.38 -9.36 24.62
N THR A 196 44.36 -10.16 24.89
CA THR A 196 44.98 -10.23 26.23
C THR A 196 46.41 -9.72 26.14
N THR A 197 46.67 -8.63 26.80
CA THR A 197 48.04 -8.07 26.93
C THR A 197 48.49 -8.23 28.39
N GLY A 198 49.39 -9.16 28.63
CA GLY A 198 50.02 -9.38 29.90
C GLY A 198 51.33 -8.62 30.03
N ASN A 199 51.53 -7.83 31.05
CA ASN A 199 52.79 -7.18 31.36
C ASN A 199 53.44 -7.92 32.56
N THR A 200 54.75 -8.06 32.56
CA THR A 200 55.55 -8.84 33.56
C THR A 200 55.44 -8.37 35.01
N SER A 201 54.64 -7.40 35.28
CA SER A 201 54.36 -6.90 36.66
C SER A 201 52.88 -7.04 37.04
N SER A 202 52.30 -8.22 36.86
CA SER A 202 51.16 -8.76 37.57
C SER A 202 49.73 -8.21 37.30
N ASN A 203 49.49 -7.35 36.32
CA ASN A 203 48.12 -6.92 36.01
C ASN A 203 47.82 -7.13 34.53
N GLY A 204 47.13 -8.22 34.19
CA GLY A 204 46.56 -8.45 32.86
C GLY A 204 45.10 -7.98 32.84
N SER A 205 44.75 -7.16 31.86
CA SER A 205 43.34 -6.87 31.54
C SER A 205 42.91 -7.65 30.31
N ASN A 206 41.88 -8.43 30.45
CA ASN A 206 41.26 -9.15 29.36
C ASN A 206 39.93 -8.45 29.02
N SER A 207 39.81 -8.02 27.76
CA SER A 207 38.57 -7.45 27.26
C SER A 207 38.04 -8.30 26.12
N VAL A 208 36.94 -8.90 26.32
CA VAL A 208 36.22 -9.66 25.28
C VAL A 208 35.03 -8.83 24.83
N ILE A 209 34.99 -8.47 23.58
CA ILE A 209 33.86 -7.78 22.94
C ILE A 209 33.20 -8.77 22.00
N GLY A 210 32.05 -9.27 22.41
CA GLY A 210 31.17 -10.05 21.57
C GLY A 210 30.16 -9.14 20.86
N LYS A 211 30.04 -9.26 19.58
CA LYS A 211 28.95 -8.68 18.79
C LYS A 211 28.16 -9.82 18.19
N GLU A 212 26.86 -9.78 18.44
CA GLU A 212 25.92 -10.70 17.85
C GLU A 212 24.89 -9.88 17.07
N ASP A 213 24.91 -10.00 15.76
CA ASP A 213 23.95 -9.38 14.86
C ASP A 213 23.06 -10.49 14.28
N GLU A 214 21.80 -10.53 14.69
CA GLU A 214 20.80 -11.49 14.23
C GLU A 214 19.78 -10.78 13.35
N GLY A 215 19.69 -11.22 12.10
CA GLY A 215 18.65 -10.78 11.17
C GLY A 215 17.68 -11.92 10.88
N ILE A 216 16.44 -11.79 11.29
CA ILE A 216 15.37 -12.75 11.01
C ILE A 216 14.44 -12.16 9.98
N ILE A 217 14.26 -12.84 8.85
CA ILE A 217 13.27 -12.52 7.84
C ILE A 217 12.24 -13.64 7.83
N GLU A 218 11.03 -13.34 8.30
CA GLU A 218 9.89 -14.24 8.30
C GLU A 218 8.93 -13.82 7.19
N ASN A 219 8.72 -14.70 6.22
CA ASN A 219 7.77 -14.47 5.12
C ASN A 219 6.58 -15.41 5.33
N THR A 220 5.42 -14.84 5.60
CA THR A 220 4.20 -15.57 5.89
C THR A 220 3.16 -15.28 4.82
N LYS A 221 2.73 -16.33 4.11
CA LYS A 221 1.68 -16.28 3.09
C LYS A 221 0.71 -17.43 3.28
N GLY A 222 -0.57 -17.15 3.11
CA GLY A 222 -1.58 -18.18 3.17
C GLY A 222 -2.88 -17.76 3.83
N ASN A 223 -3.68 -18.75 4.22
CA ASN A 223 -4.94 -18.53 4.90
C ASN A 223 -4.84 -18.97 6.36
N PHE A 224 -4.95 -17.99 7.26
CA PHE A 224 -5.10 -18.23 8.69
C PHE A 224 -6.58 -18.25 9.08
N GLY A 225 -7.01 -19.31 9.76
CA GLY A 225 -8.37 -19.43 10.29
C GLY A 225 -9.33 -20.21 9.39
N VAL A 226 -10.63 -19.96 9.57
CA VAL A 226 -11.73 -20.76 8.99
C VAL A 226 -12.18 -20.27 7.61
N VAL A 227 -11.59 -19.19 7.11
CA VAL A 227 -12.03 -18.58 5.82
C VAL A 227 -11.43 -19.35 4.66
N SER A 228 -12.28 -19.89 3.80
CA SER A 228 -11.82 -20.59 2.60
C SER A 228 -11.32 -19.61 1.53
N ALA A 229 -10.39 -20.05 0.67
CA ALA A 229 -9.93 -19.25 -0.47
C ALA A 229 -11.09 -18.86 -1.40
N GLN A 230 -12.10 -19.71 -1.52
CA GLN A 230 -13.31 -19.42 -2.31
C GLN A 230 -14.10 -18.24 -1.73
N ASP A 231 -14.27 -18.18 -0.41
CA ASP A 231 -14.97 -17.06 0.25
C ASP A 231 -14.21 -15.74 0.08
N LEU A 232 -12.88 -15.77 0.11
CA LEU A 232 -12.05 -14.60 -0.15
C LEU A 232 -12.23 -14.09 -1.58
N ILE A 233 -12.26 -15.00 -2.57
CA ILE A 233 -12.49 -14.62 -3.97
C ILE A 233 -13.90 -14.03 -4.14
N ILE A 234 -14.92 -14.60 -3.50
CA ILE A 234 -16.28 -14.06 -3.56
C ILE A 234 -16.31 -12.65 -2.97
N LYS A 235 -15.79 -12.46 -1.76
CA LYS A 235 -15.70 -11.15 -1.12
C LYS A 235 -14.92 -10.14 -1.97
N TYR A 236 -13.80 -10.56 -2.58
CA TYR A 236 -13.05 -9.69 -3.49
C TYR A 236 -13.90 -9.22 -4.66
N ARG A 237 -14.66 -10.13 -5.29
CA ARG A 237 -15.55 -9.78 -6.42
C ARG A 237 -16.68 -8.83 -5.99
N GLU A 238 -17.23 -9.01 -4.80
CA GLU A 238 -18.26 -8.13 -4.23
C GLU A 238 -17.74 -6.74 -3.92
N THR A 239 -16.46 -6.61 -3.64
CA THR A 239 -15.81 -5.33 -3.28
C THR A 239 -15.16 -4.60 -4.46
N ILE A 240 -15.27 -5.14 -5.70
CA ILE A 240 -14.80 -4.42 -6.88
C ILE A 240 -15.60 -3.11 -7.04
N LEU A 241 -14.92 -2.00 -6.80
CA LEU A 241 -15.48 -0.67 -6.87
C LEU A 241 -15.30 -0.07 -8.26
N ASN A 242 -16.34 0.58 -8.78
CA ASN A 242 -16.20 1.48 -9.91
C ASN A 242 -16.12 2.92 -9.38
N ILE A 243 -14.95 3.30 -8.90
CA ILE A 243 -14.70 4.60 -8.25
C ILE A 243 -15.03 5.76 -9.20
N GLU A 244 -14.71 5.63 -10.46
CA GLU A 244 -15.02 6.66 -11.46
C GLU A 244 -16.53 6.88 -11.60
N GLN A 245 -17.31 5.81 -11.60
CA GLN A 245 -18.76 5.90 -11.65
C GLN A 245 -19.35 6.49 -10.37
N GLU A 246 -18.72 6.25 -9.23
CA GLU A 246 -19.10 6.86 -7.97
C GLU A 246 -18.82 8.37 -7.98
N ILE A 247 -17.67 8.80 -8.50
CA ILE A 247 -17.35 10.24 -8.68
C ILE A 247 -18.38 10.90 -9.58
N ILE A 248 -18.67 10.30 -10.74
CA ILE A 248 -19.67 10.82 -11.68
C ILE A 248 -21.05 10.92 -11.02
N ASN A 249 -21.41 9.95 -10.20
CA ASN A 249 -22.71 9.91 -9.51
C ASN A 249 -22.73 10.66 -8.19
N ASP A 250 -21.64 11.27 -7.77
CA ASP A 250 -21.59 12.03 -6.53
C ASP A 250 -22.63 13.18 -6.56
N PRO A 251 -23.42 13.37 -5.49
CA PRO A 251 -24.44 14.40 -5.43
C PRO A 251 -23.91 15.80 -5.77
N ARG A 252 -22.70 16.14 -5.32
CA ARG A 252 -22.06 17.44 -5.59
C ARG A 252 -21.76 17.66 -7.08
N ILE A 253 -21.43 16.60 -7.82
CA ILE A 253 -21.24 16.69 -9.27
C ILE A 253 -22.59 16.71 -9.98
N LYS A 254 -23.55 15.88 -9.56
CA LYS A 254 -24.89 15.82 -10.19
C LYS A 254 -25.64 17.14 -10.12
N GLU A 255 -25.53 17.86 -9.01
CA GLU A 255 -26.18 19.17 -8.81
C GLU A 255 -25.70 20.24 -9.79
N LEU A 256 -24.53 20.06 -10.40
CA LEU A 256 -23.98 20.97 -11.39
C LEU A 256 -24.60 20.81 -12.78
N PHE A 257 -25.37 19.74 -13.00
CA PHE A 257 -25.94 19.40 -14.29
C PHE A 257 -27.43 19.10 -14.17
N MET A 258 -28.23 19.79 -14.95
CA MET A 258 -29.68 19.61 -14.98
C MET A 258 -30.06 18.62 -16.08
N LEU A 259 -31.15 17.86 -15.84
CA LEU A 259 -31.75 17.05 -16.87
C LEU A 259 -32.50 17.97 -17.85
N VAL A 260 -32.23 17.79 -19.14
CA VAL A 260 -33.06 18.38 -20.21
C VAL A 260 -34.24 17.43 -20.41
N PHE A 261 -35.43 17.95 -20.17
CA PHE A 261 -36.68 17.24 -20.42
C PHE A 261 -37.27 17.67 -21.75
#